data_f34cacec685881fb7c50a88e9cab07c5
#
_entry.id   f34cacec685881fb7c50a88e9cab07c5
#
_cell.length_a   1.000
_cell.length_b   1.000
_cell.length_c   1.000
_cell.angle_alpha   90.00
_cell.angle_beta   90.00
_cell.angle_gamma   90.00
#
_symmetry.space_group_name_H-M   'P 1'
#
loop_
_entity.id
_entity.type
_entity.pdbx_description
1 polymer ?
#
loop_
_entity_poly.entity_id
_entity_poly.type
_entity_poly.pdbx_seq_one_letter_code
_entity_poly.pdbx_strand_id
1 'polypeptide(L)'
;VKSSIGLGLLLWDGIGDTIRVSLAADPVSEVKVGWDMLKSLKLRSRGINFIACPSCSRQNFDVIGTVNALEERIEDIRTDMSVSIIGCVVNGPGEAKETDVGLTGGQPNLVYIDGTPAGKLNNDTLVDDLERLIRQRATELEEQRKNLIISES
;
A
#
# COMPACT_ATOMS: atom_id res chain seq x y z
N VAL A 1 -2.75 -15.86 -11.52
CA VAL A 1 -3.95 -16.50 -10.97
C VAL A 1 -3.69 -17.97 -10.61
N LYS A 2 -3.31 -18.87 -11.55
CA LYS A 2 -3.11 -20.31 -11.25
C LYS A 2 -2.11 -20.53 -10.12
N SER A 3 -0.95 -19.85 -10.16
CA SER A 3 0.08 -19.94 -9.11
C SER A 3 -0.46 -19.44 -7.76
N SER A 4 -1.23 -18.36 -7.77
CA SER A 4 -1.81 -17.80 -6.54
C SER A 4 -2.80 -18.76 -5.88
N ILE A 5 -3.61 -19.46 -6.66
CA ILE A 5 -4.57 -20.44 -6.14
C ILE A 5 -3.82 -21.64 -5.55
N GLY A 6 -2.90 -22.25 -6.33
CA GLY A 6 -2.20 -23.48 -5.90
C GLY A 6 -1.27 -23.23 -4.71
N LEU A 7 -0.43 -22.21 -4.78
CA LEU A 7 0.47 -21.85 -3.69
C LEU A 7 -0.30 -21.28 -2.49
N GLY A 8 -1.35 -20.49 -2.75
CA GLY A 8 -2.15 -19.88 -1.69
C GLY A 8 -2.82 -20.91 -0.78
N LEU A 9 -3.36 -21.98 -1.33
CA LEU A 9 -3.96 -23.06 -0.54
C LEU A 9 -2.92 -23.75 0.36
N LEU A 10 -1.75 -24.08 -0.20
CA LEU A 10 -0.68 -24.72 0.56
C LEU A 10 -0.16 -23.81 1.68
N LEU A 11 0.11 -22.54 1.35
CA LEU A 11 0.59 -21.56 2.31
C LEU A 11 -0.44 -21.26 3.40
N TRP A 12 -1.74 -21.27 3.07
CA TRP A 12 -2.81 -21.10 4.04
C TRP A 12 -2.85 -22.24 5.07
N ASP A 13 -2.55 -23.47 4.62
CA ASP A 13 -2.45 -24.66 5.47
C ASP A 13 -1.08 -24.76 6.20
N GLY A 14 -0.22 -23.75 6.06
CA GLY A 14 1.12 -23.74 6.69
C GLY A 14 2.13 -24.65 6.01
N ILE A 15 1.90 -25.02 4.76
CA ILE A 15 2.77 -25.92 4.00
C ILE A 15 3.67 -25.09 3.06
N GLY A 16 4.98 -25.26 3.20
CA GLY A 16 6.01 -24.72 2.30
C GLY A 16 6.84 -23.59 2.90
N ASP A 17 8.15 -23.80 2.95
CA ASP A 17 9.15 -22.83 3.42
C ASP A 17 9.76 -22.02 2.28
N THR A 18 9.58 -22.50 1.03
CA THR A 18 10.01 -21.82 -0.19
C THR A 18 8.93 -21.89 -1.25
N ILE A 19 8.78 -20.81 -2.02
CA ILE A 19 7.83 -20.75 -3.13
C ILE A 19 8.55 -20.43 -4.43
N ARG A 20 8.04 -20.94 -5.54
CA ARG A 20 8.45 -20.59 -6.89
C ARG A 20 7.24 -20.17 -7.71
N VAL A 21 7.34 -19.00 -8.30
CA VAL A 21 6.39 -18.52 -9.32
C VAL A 21 7.08 -18.58 -10.66
N SER A 22 6.39 -19.03 -11.69
CA SER A 22 6.88 -19.00 -13.06
C SER A 22 5.92 -18.23 -13.95
N LEU A 23 6.45 -17.22 -14.63
CA LEU A 23 5.72 -16.38 -15.57
C LEU A 23 6.43 -16.36 -16.92
N ALA A 24 5.69 -16.15 -17.98
CA ALA A 24 6.26 -15.84 -19.30
C ALA A 24 6.63 -14.32 -19.36
N ALA A 25 7.48 -13.87 -18.43
CA ALA A 25 7.85 -12.49 -18.23
C ALA A 25 9.26 -12.38 -17.62
N ASP A 26 9.71 -11.16 -17.36
CA ASP A 26 10.97 -10.90 -16.65
C ASP A 26 10.99 -11.58 -15.27
N PRO A 27 12.13 -12.19 -14.87
CA PRO A 27 12.26 -12.87 -13.57
C PRO A 27 11.95 -11.99 -12.35
N VAL A 28 12.18 -10.68 -12.43
CA VAL A 28 11.82 -9.74 -11.35
C VAL A 28 10.32 -9.74 -11.11
N SER A 29 9.51 -9.87 -12.17
CA SER A 29 8.06 -9.98 -12.07
C SER A 29 7.61 -11.23 -11.29
N GLU A 30 8.33 -12.35 -11.41
CA GLU A 30 8.05 -13.57 -10.64
C GLU A 30 8.22 -13.34 -9.14
N VAL A 31 9.28 -12.62 -8.76
CA VAL A 31 9.55 -12.25 -7.36
C VAL A 31 8.49 -11.29 -6.83
N LYS A 32 8.09 -10.28 -7.62
CA LYS A 32 7.01 -9.35 -7.24
C LYS A 32 5.70 -10.10 -6.96
N VAL A 33 5.28 -10.98 -7.87
CA VAL A 33 4.07 -11.80 -7.69
C VAL A 33 4.18 -12.71 -6.46
N GLY A 34 5.35 -13.30 -6.20
CA GLY A 34 5.58 -14.08 -4.99
C GLY A 34 5.38 -13.28 -3.71
N TRP A 35 5.91 -12.05 -3.66
CA TRP A 35 5.69 -11.14 -2.54
C TRP A 35 4.22 -10.73 -2.39
N ASP A 36 3.51 -10.49 -3.49
CA ASP A 36 2.08 -10.12 -3.45
C ASP A 36 1.22 -11.25 -2.88
N MET A 37 1.54 -12.51 -3.20
CA MET A 37 0.89 -13.67 -2.58
C MET A 37 1.13 -13.71 -1.07
N LEU A 38 2.38 -13.55 -0.62
CA LEU A 38 2.73 -13.59 0.80
C LEU A 38 2.08 -12.44 1.58
N LYS A 39 2.05 -11.23 0.99
CA LYS A 39 1.35 -10.06 1.56
C LYS A 39 -0.15 -10.31 1.68
N SER A 40 -0.78 -10.82 0.63
CA SER A 40 -2.23 -11.09 0.61
C SER A 40 -2.64 -12.10 1.68
N LEU A 41 -1.78 -13.07 1.97
CA LEU A 41 -1.98 -14.05 3.04
C LEU A 41 -1.51 -13.58 4.41
N LYS A 42 -0.98 -12.36 4.52
CA LYS A 42 -0.39 -11.80 5.75
C LYS A 42 0.73 -12.65 6.36
N LEU A 43 1.40 -13.47 5.56
CA LEU A 43 2.52 -14.32 5.98
C LEU A 43 3.83 -13.54 6.05
N ARG A 44 4.02 -12.62 5.12
CA ARG A 44 5.15 -11.69 5.10
C ARG A 44 4.72 -10.36 4.53
N SER A 45 5.27 -9.29 5.06
CA SER A 45 5.07 -7.94 4.58
C SER A 45 6.41 -7.28 4.24
N ARG A 46 6.42 -6.52 3.16
CA ARG A 46 7.56 -5.73 2.72
C ARG A 46 7.10 -4.64 1.77
N GLY A 47 7.50 -3.41 2.09
CA GLY A 47 7.14 -2.26 1.30
C GLY A 47 5.66 -1.89 1.43
N ILE A 48 5.21 -1.03 0.57
CA ILE A 48 3.88 -0.44 0.65
C ILE A 48 2.83 -1.40 0.10
N ASN A 49 1.73 -1.53 0.82
CA ASN A 49 0.51 -2.20 0.37
C ASN A 49 -0.53 -1.15 -0.03
N PHE A 50 -0.77 -1.02 -1.34
CA PHE A 50 -1.78 -0.11 -1.85
C PHE A 50 -3.18 -0.71 -1.80
N ILE A 51 -4.14 0.08 -1.31
CA ILE A 51 -5.57 -0.19 -1.33
C ILE A 51 -6.21 0.91 -2.18
N ALA A 52 -6.67 0.59 -3.37
CA ALA A 52 -7.20 1.58 -4.29
C ALA A 52 -8.66 1.30 -4.68
N CYS A 53 -9.47 2.35 -4.73
CA CYS A 53 -10.81 2.30 -5.30
C CYS A 53 -10.88 3.19 -6.54
N PRO A 54 -10.60 2.63 -7.74
CA PRO A 54 -10.29 3.43 -8.93
C PRO A 54 -11.49 3.85 -9.77
N SER A 55 -12.69 3.33 -9.54
CA SER A 55 -13.69 3.47 -10.58
C SER A 55 -15.12 3.65 -10.11
N CYS A 56 -15.52 4.89 -9.95
CA CYS A 56 -16.93 5.24 -10.07
C CYS A 56 -17.05 6.68 -10.63
N SER A 57 -18.26 7.04 -11.08
CA SER A 57 -18.57 8.40 -11.55
C SER A 57 -18.40 9.50 -10.48
N ARG A 58 -18.06 9.11 -9.25
CA ARG A 58 -17.88 10.00 -8.10
C ARG A 58 -16.44 10.30 -7.76
N GLN A 59 -15.47 9.80 -8.55
CA GLN A 59 -14.05 10.09 -8.31
C GLN A 59 -13.75 11.57 -8.59
N ASN A 60 -12.89 12.17 -7.79
CA ASN A 60 -12.50 13.57 -7.88
C ASN A 60 -11.11 13.78 -8.50
N PHE A 61 -10.36 12.71 -8.72
CA PHE A 61 -9.04 12.71 -9.35
C PHE A 61 -8.76 11.36 -10.03
N ASP A 62 -7.73 11.28 -10.86
CA ASP A 62 -7.28 10.04 -11.50
C ASP A 62 -6.59 9.12 -10.49
N VAL A 63 -7.33 8.19 -9.92
CA VAL A 63 -6.83 7.24 -8.92
C VAL A 63 -5.78 6.30 -9.54
N ILE A 64 -6.05 5.76 -10.74
CA ILE A 64 -5.14 4.79 -11.39
C ILE A 64 -3.80 5.45 -11.71
N GLY A 65 -3.84 6.62 -12.34
CA GLY A 65 -2.63 7.39 -12.64
C GLY A 65 -1.85 7.78 -11.40
N THR A 66 -2.54 8.16 -10.32
CA THR A 66 -1.92 8.50 -9.02
C THR A 66 -1.22 7.29 -8.41
N VAL A 67 -1.87 6.12 -8.36
CA VAL A 67 -1.27 4.89 -7.82
C VAL A 67 -0.05 4.47 -8.63
N ASN A 68 -0.17 4.41 -9.96
CA ASN A 68 0.96 4.03 -10.83
C ASN A 68 2.17 4.96 -10.65
N ALA A 69 1.94 6.27 -10.60
CA ALA A 69 3.01 7.24 -10.39
C ALA A 69 3.66 7.10 -9.01
N LEU A 70 2.88 6.81 -7.97
CA LEU A 70 3.41 6.57 -6.63
C LEU A 70 4.19 5.26 -6.57
N GLU A 71 3.70 4.16 -7.13
CA GLU A 71 4.40 2.87 -7.15
C GLU A 71 5.79 2.98 -7.75
N GLU A 72 5.95 3.72 -8.87
CA GLU A 72 7.25 3.97 -9.48
C GLU A 72 8.18 4.78 -8.58
N ARG A 73 7.66 5.84 -7.95
CA ARG A 73 8.47 6.79 -7.17
C ARG A 73 8.93 6.24 -5.82
N ILE A 74 8.15 5.35 -5.21
CA ILE A 74 8.40 4.84 -3.86
C ILE A 74 8.77 3.36 -3.82
N GLU A 75 9.18 2.79 -4.95
CA GLU A 75 9.63 1.39 -5.07
C GLU A 75 10.82 1.08 -4.14
N ASP A 76 11.58 2.08 -3.74
CA ASP A 76 12.71 1.98 -2.80
C ASP A 76 12.29 1.75 -1.35
N ILE A 77 11.08 2.11 -0.95
CA ILE A 77 10.60 1.96 0.42
C ILE A 77 10.37 0.48 0.73
N ARG A 78 11.01 0.01 1.80
CA ARG A 78 10.91 -1.39 2.28
C ARG A 78 10.08 -1.52 3.55
N THR A 79 9.77 -0.41 4.18
CA THR A 79 8.94 -0.34 5.38
C THR A 79 7.56 -0.91 5.08
N ASP A 80 7.13 -1.88 5.91
CA ASP A 80 5.79 -2.42 5.81
C ASP A 80 4.78 -1.39 6.28
N MET A 81 3.98 -0.91 5.35
CA MET A 81 2.91 0.05 5.61
C MET A 81 1.79 -0.05 4.57
N SER A 82 0.63 0.44 4.92
CA SER A 82 -0.56 0.46 4.09
C SER A 82 -0.90 1.88 3.62
N VAL A 83 -1.25 2.01 2.34
CA VAL A 83 -1.65 3.29 1.75
C VAL A 83 -2.97 3.12 1.01
N SER A 84 -4.00 3.85 1.40
CA SER A 84 -5.29 3.83 0.70
C SER A 84 -5.47 5.07 -0.18
N ILE A 85 -5.85 4.85 -1.45
CA ILE A 85 -6.12 5.88 -2.45
C ILE A 85 -7.55 5.71 -2.93
N ILE A 86 -8.47 6.46 -2.33
CA ILE A 86 -9.91 6.34 -2.60
C ILE A 86 -10.42 7.58 -3.30
N GLY A 87 -10.94 7.42 -4.50
CA GLY A 87 -11.34 8.52 -5.39
C GLY A 87 -12.54 9.36 -4.95
N CYS A 88 -13.26 8.98 -3.89
CA CYS A 88 -14.48 9.67 -3.47
C CYS A 88 -14.63 9.75 -1.94
N VAL A 89 -15.49 10.67 -1.48
CA VAL A 89 -15.78 10.88 -0.06
C VAL A 89 -16.72 9.84 0.55
N VAL A 90 -17.35 8.98 -0.23
CA VAL A 90 -18.38 8.06 0.29
C VAL A 90 -17.76 6.88 1.04
N ASN A 91 -16.82 6.19 0.42
CA ASN A 91 -16.09 5.06 1.04
C ASN A 91 -14.74 5.49 1.64
N GLY A 92 -14.24 6.65 1.19
CA GLY A 92 -12.92 7.15 1.55
C GLY A 92 -12.64 7.20 3.06
N PRO A 93 -13.50 7.84 3.87
CA PRO A 93 -13.21 7.98 5.30
C PRO A 93 -13.15 6.66 6.07
N GLY A 94 -13.86 5.61 5.63
CA GLY A 94 -13.79 4.28 6.22
C GLY A 94 -12.45 3.61 5.94
N GLU A 95 -12.11 3.47 4.67
CA GLU A 95 -10.86 2.85 4.22
C GLU A 95 -9.61 3.62 4.69
N ALA A 96 -9.65 4.96 4.61
CA ALA A 96 -8.53 5.81 4.99
C ALA A 96 -8.20 5.76 6.48
N LYS A 97 -9.14 5.38 7.33
CA LYS A 97 -8.92 5.25 8.77
C LYS A 97 -8.23 3.95 9.17
N GLU A 98 -8.27 2.94 8.31
CA GLU A 98 -7.69 1.63 8.54
C GLU A 98 -6.28 1.48 7.98
N THR A 99 -5.70 2.59 7.44
CA THR A 99 -4.40 2.58 6.78
C THR A 99 -3.44 3.60 7.39
N ASP A 100 -2.13 3.36 7.27
CA ASP A 100 -1.09 4.26 7.77
C ASP A 100 -1.13 5.62 7.10
N VAL A 101 -1.40 5.64 5.78
CA VAL A 101 -1.68 6.86 5.01
C VAL A 101 -2.91 6.65 4.16
N GLY A 102 -3.92 7.49 4.32
CA GLY A 102 -5.17 7.40 3.56
C GLY A 102 -5.49 8.69 2.82
N LEU A 103 -5.86 8.58 1.53
CA LEU A 103 -6.37 9.67 0.73
C LEU A 103 -7.83 9.43 0.36
N THR A 104 -8.68 10.44 0.55
CA THR A 104 -10.07 10.43 0.09
C THR A 104 -10.29 11.56 -0.89
N GLY A 105 -10.89 11.24 -2.04
CA GLY A 105 -11.26 12.24 -3.04
C GLY A 105 -12.33 13.17 -2.53
N GLY A 106 -12.17 14.46 -2.82
CA GLY A 106 -13.09 15.53 -2.46
C GLY A 106 -12.62 16.85 -3.09
N GLN A 107 -13.22 17.94 -2.70
CA GLN A 107 -12.81 19.30 -3.10
C GLN A 107 -12.68 20.17 -1.85
N PRO A 108 -11.49 20.25 -1.25
CA PRO A 108 -10.23 19.54 -1.55
C PRO A 108 -10.24 18.07 -1.11
N ASN A 109 -9.23 17.29 -1.58
CA ASN A 109 -9.02 15.93 -1.11
C ASN A 109 -8.58 15.95 0.35
N LEU A 110 -8.97 14.93 1.13
CA LEU A 110 -8.59 14.80 2.53
C LEU A 110 -7.56 13.69 2.69
N VAL A 111 -6.50 13.97 3.47
CA VAL A 111 -5.50 12.99 3.84
C VAL A 111 -5.64 12.61 5.32
N TYR A 112 -5.40 11.35 5.60
CA TYR A 112 -5.42 10.76 6.93
C TYR A 112 -4.07 10.11 7.21
N ILE A 113 -3.60 10.24 8.44
CA ILE A 113 -2.43 9.53 8.97
C ILE A 113 -2.89 8.76 10.21
N ASP A 114 -2.67 7.46 10.24
CA ASP A 114 -3.15 6.55 11.30
C ASP A 114 -4.63 6.79 11.67
N GLY A 115 -5.47 6.89 10.67
CA GLY A 115 -6.90 7.12 10.85
C GLY A 115 -7.31 8.52 11.26
N THR A 116 -6.36 9.44 11.50
CA THR A 116 -6.62 10.81 11.93
C THR A 116 -6.53 11.76 10.74
N PRO A 117 -7.48 12.68 10.54
CA PRO A 117 -7.39 13.70 9.51
C PRO A 117 -6.11 14.55 9.67
N ALA A 118 -5.24 14.54 8.67
CA ALA A 118 -3.93 15.20 8.72
C ALA A 118 -3.82 16.43 7.81
N GLY A 119 -4.76 16.60 6.88
CA GLY A 119 -4.72 17.78 6.01
C GLY A 119 -5.58 17.67 4.76
N LYS A 120 -5.37 18.63 3.86
CA LYS A 120 -6.07 18.76 2.60
C LYS A 120 -5.05 18.88 1.48
N LEU A 121 -5.27 18.16 0.39
CA LEU A 121 -4.40 18.17 -0.79
C LEU A 121 -5.17 18.61 -2.04
N ASN A 122 -4.48 19.35 -2.91
CA ASN A 122 -4.99 19.74 -4.20
C ASN A 122 -4.54 18.74 -5.29
N ASN A 123 -5.30 18.67 -6.37
CA ASN A 123 -5.00 17.72 -7.46
C ASN A 123 -3.67 18.04 -8.18
N ASP A 124 -3.28 19.32 -8.26
CA ASP A 124 -2.10 19.76 -9.01
C ASP A 124 -0.77 19.25 -8.43
N THR A 125 -0.70 19.09 -7.10
CA THR A 125 0.50 18.62 -6.37
C THR A 125 0.30 17.29 -5.69
N LEU A 126 -0.80 16.59 -6.01
CA LEU A 126 -1.28 15.42 -5.27
C LEU A 126 -0.22 14.32 -5.12
N VAL A 127 0.44 13.95 -6.20
CA VAL A 127 1.45 12.86 -6.20
C VAL A 127 2.68 13.27 -5.39
N ASP A 128 3.15 14.50 -5.54
CA ASP A 128 4.35 15.00 -4.84
C ASP A 128 4.10 15.12 -3.33
N ASP A 129 2.93 15.61 -2.95
CA ASP A 129 2.55 15.72 -1.54
C ASP A 129 2.33 14.35 -0.89
N LEU A 130 1.71 13.41 -1.61
CA LEU A 130 1.54 12.04 -1.13
C LEU A 130 2.87 11.31 -0.99
N GLU A 131 3.77 11.40 -1.99
CA GLU A 131 5.10 10.82 -1.89
C GLU A 131 5.83 11.32 -0.63
N ARG A 132 5.80 12.63 -0.39
CA ARG A 132 6.44 13.23 0.79
C ARG A 132 5.84 12.69 2.10
N LEU A 133 4.53 12.61 2.20
CA LEU A 133 3.84 12.09 3.39
C LEU A 133 4.11 10.60 3.61
N ILE A 134 4.12 9.80 2.56
CA ILE A 134 4.42 8.38 2.62
C ILE A 134 5.87 8.15 3.08
N ARG A 135 6.85 8.88 2.53
CA ARG A 135 8.26 8.80 2.95
C ARG A 135 8.46 9.23 4.40
N GLN A 136 7.80 10.30 4.82
CA GLN A 136 7.83 10.73 6.21
C GLN A 136 7.26 9.64 7.12
N ARG A 137 6.10 9.10 6.80
CA ARG A 137 5.46 8.06 7.63
C ARG A 137 6.27 6.77 7.67
N ALA A 138 6.89 6.37 6.57
CA ALA A 138 7.80 5.23 6.52
C ALA A 138 8.99 5.40 7.49
N THR A 139 9.58 6.58 7.54
CA THR A 139 10.67 6.90 8.48
C THR A 139 10.21 6.82 9.94
N GLU A 140 9.06 7.39 10.26
CA GLU A 140 8.48 7.35 11.61
C GLU A 140 8.21 5.91 12.07
N LEU A 141 7.66 5.07 11.20
CA LEU A 141 7.41 3.65 11.50
C LEU A 141 8.70 2.87 11.73
N GLU A 142 9.76 3.15 10.97
CA GLU A 142 11.07 2.52 11.19
C GLU A 142 11.69 2.91 12.53
N GLU A 143 11.58 4.18 12.91
CA GLU A 143 12.05 4.67 14.21
C GLU A 143 11.27 4.03 15.37
N GLN A 144 9.95 3.94 15.24
CA GLN A 144 9.10 3.29 16.24
C GLN A 144 9.49 1.81 16.42
N ARG A 145 9.71 1.07 15.33
CA ARG A 145 10.15 -0.34 15.37
C ARG A 145 11.51 -0.50 16.03
N LYS A 146 12.48 0.38 15.74
CA LYS A 146 13.80 0.35 16.39
C LYS A 146 13.69 0.58 17.90
N ASN A 147 12.85 1.54 18.32
CA ASN A 147 12.66 1.85 19.74
C ASN A 147 11.97 0.69 20.50
N LEU A 148 11.04 -0.02 19.87
CA LEU A 148 10.40 -1.20 20.46
C LEU A 148 11.42 -2.32 20.71
N ILE A 149 12.27 -2.63 19.75
CA ILE A 149 13.30 -3.66 19.87
C ILE A 149 14.29 -3.33 21.01
N ILE A 150 14.65 -2.05 21.16
CA ILE A 150 15.56 -1.61 22.24
C ILE A 150 14.90 -1.72 23.61
N SER A 151 13.58 -1.55 23.70
CA SER A 151 12.86 -1.63 24.99
C SER A 151 12.62 -3.06 25.48
N GLU A 152 12.73 -4.05 24.59
CA GLU A 152 12.54 -5.49 24.90
C GLU A 152 13.86 -6.24 25.13
N SER A 153 14.99 -5.59 24.93
CA SER A 153 16.36 -6.14 25.15
C SER A 153 16.94 -5.69 26.46
#